data_4ed5114e3bb9d03816465be4650bb596
#
_entry.id   4ed5114e3bb9d03816465be4650bb596
#
_cell.length_a   1.000
_cell.length_b   1.000
_cell.length_c   1.000
_cell.angle_alpha   90.00
_cell.angle_beta   90.00
_cell.angle_gamma   90.00
#
_symmetry.space_group_name_H-M   'P 1'
#
loop_
_entity.id
_entity.type
_entity.pdbx_description
1 polymer ?
#
loop_
_entity_poly.entity_id
_entity_poly.type
_entity_poly.pdbx_seq_one_letter_code
_entity_poly.pdbx_strand_id
1 'polypeptide(L)'
;NLCVVGDDDQSIYGWRGADIRNILEFEKDYSDAQIIKLERNYRSTETILDAANAVIAKNTGRKNKKLWTDKSSDVKIEIKKNYSDKDEAVYVTQEINRLSALNKYNFSDIAILYRTNVQSRLIEENLLKKNLPYNIYGGLKFYDRKEIKDILAYLKLISNPSDNIALKRIINVPKRGIGARTVEKLEDKAGITGESIYSAMIDLENVEFSSKLKNTVRNFVILISSFRSMTEVINISDLIKKVIENTNYLSELENEGDIEYQTRFENIQELIAVAQEYENNNPEKKLE
;
A
#
# COMPACT_ATOMS: atom_id res chain seq x y z
N ASN A 1 -6.12 -37.91 -20.45
CA ASN A 1 -6.30 -36.73 -21.30
C ASN A 1 -5.88 -35.49 -20.48
N LEU A 2 -5.01 -34.68 -21.05
CA LEU A 2 -4.53 -33.42 -20.45
C LEU A 2 -5.02 -32.26 -21.34
N CYS A 3 -5.55 -31.20 -20.70
CA CYS A 3 -5.90 -29.95 -21.37
C CYS A 3 -5.33 -28.79 -20.54
N VAL A 4 -4.61 -27.88 -21.19
CA VAL A 4 -4.08 -26.67 -20.59
C VAL A 4 -4.67 -25.45 -21.27
N VAL A 5 -4.91 -24.40 -20.50
CA VAL A 5 -5.40 -23.12 -20.99
C VAL A 5 -4.51 -22.02 -20.45
N GLY A 6 -4.13 -21.09 -21.29
CA GLY A 6 -3.30 -19.97 -20.89
C GLY A 6 -3.31 -18.85 -21.90
N ASP A 7 -2.69 -17.74 -21.56
CA ASP A 7 -2.56 -16.57 -22.40
C ASP A 7 -1.12 -16.03 -22.30
N ASP A 8 -0.34 -16.25 -23.34
CA ASP A 8 1.06 -15.80 -23.42
C ASP A 8 1.19 -14.28 -23.38
N ASP A 9 0.18 -13.55 -23.83
CA ASP A 9 0.15 -12.09 -23.83
C ASP A 9 -0.15 -11.49 -22.43
N GLN A 10 -0.61 -12.32 -21.47
CA GLN A 10 -0.91 -11.90 -20.09
C GLN A 10 0.12 -12.39 -19.05
N SER A 11 1.30 -12.80 -19.48
CA SER A 11 2.38 -13.24 -18.59
C SER A 11 3.04 -12.02 -17.94
N ILE A 12 2.38 -11.41 -16.94
CA ILE A 12 2.83 -10.17 -16.28
C ILE A 12 3.56 -10.40 -14.95
N TYR A 13 3.77 -11.66 -14.54
CA TYR A 13 4.43 -12.02 -13.27
C TYR A 13 5.85 -12.59 -13.46
N GLY A 14 6.52 -12.33 -14.57
CA GLY A 14 7.91 -12.77 -14.80
C GLY A 14 8.86 -12.34 -13.68
N TRP A 15 8.68 -11.15 -13.15
CA TRP A 15 9.44 -10.63 -12.01
C TRP A 15 9.16 -11.34 -10.67
N ARG A 16 8.11 -12.18 -10.60
CA ARG A 16 7.79 -13.10 -9.48
C ARG A 16 8.17 -14.54 -9.78
N GLY A 17 8.96 -14.79 -10.82
CA GLY A 17 9.39 -16.13 -11.21
C GLY A 17 8.41 -16.89 -12.12
N ALA A 18 7.39 -16.24 -12.64
CA ALA A 18 6.52 -16.86 -13.66
C ALA A 18 7.30 -17.04 -14.98
N ASP A 19 7.26 -18.25 -15.53
CA ASP A 19 7.95 -18.60 -16.76
C ASP A 19 6.95 -18.82 -17.90
N ILE A 20 6.95 -17.91 -18.86
CA ILE A 20 6.09 -17.96 -20.04
C ILE A 20 6.38 -19.19 -20.90
N ARG A 21 7.58 -19.79 -20.82
CA ARG A 21 7.98 -20.97 -21.57
C ARG A 21 7.06 -22.16 -21.30
N ASN A 22 6.50 -22.25 -20.09
CA ASN A 22 5.55 -23.31 -19.72
C ASN A 22 4.39 -23.46 -20.71
N ILE A 23 3.91 -22.36 -21.30
CA ILE A 23 2.85 -22.39 -22.31
C ILE A 23 3.39 -22.36 -23.75
N LEU A 24 4.49 -21.65 -23.99
CA LEU A 24 5.07 -21.56 -25.33
C LEU A 24 5.70 -22.87 -25.80
N GLU A 25 6.29 -23.62 -24.87
CA GLU A 25 7.03 -24.86 -25.16
C GLU A 25 6.20 -26.13 -24.91
N PHE A 26 4.94 -25.99 -24.50
CA PHE A 26 4.07 -27.14 -24.23
C PHE A 26 3.99 -28.12 -25.39
N GLU A 27 4.00 -27.63 -26.65
CA GLU A 27 4.02 -28.45 -27.84
C GLU A 27 5.29 -29.27 -28.05
N LYS A 28 6.41 -28.83 -27.43
CA LYS A 28 7.68 -29.59 -27.47
C LYS A 28 7.60 -30.83 -26.58
N ASP A 29 6.93 -30.68 -25.43
CA ASP A 29 6.75 -31.77 -24.46
C ASP A 29 5.64 -32.72 -24.89
N TYR A 30 4.64 -32.20 -25.60
CA TYR A 30 3.45 -32.95 -26.10
C TYR A 30 3.28 -32.71 -27.59
N SER A 31 4.01 -33.49 -28.41
CA SER A 31 4.07 -33.30 -29.88
C SER A 31 2.77 -33.58 -30.64
N ASP A 32 1.82 -34.25 -30.00
CA ASP A 32 0.47 -34.54 -30.51
C ASP A 32 -0.60 -33.57 -30.00
N ALA A 33 -0.21 -32.53 -29.27
CA ALA A 33 -1.14 -31.55 -28.74
C ALA A 33 -1.82 -30.73 -29.85
N GLN A 34 -3.14 -30.59 -29.75
CA GLN A 34 -3.88 -29.68 -30.60
C GLN A 34 -3.96 -28.28 -29.95
N ILE A 35 -3.59 -27.25 -30.72
CA ILE A 35 -3.71 -25.86 -30.27
C ILE A 35 -5.00 -25.25 -30.86
N ILE A 36 -5.83 -24.78 -29.96
CA ILE A 36 -7.04 -24.02 -30.28
C ILE A 36 -6.89 -22.61 -29.81
N LYS A 37 -6.88 -21.62 -30.73
CA LYS A 37 -6.79 -20.20 -30.38
C LYS A 37 -8.20 -19.65 -30.16
N LEU A 38 -8.41 -19.07 -28.96
CA LEU A 38 -9.65 -18.39 -28.60
C LEU A 38 -9.48 -16.90 -28.92
N GLU A 39 -9.74 -16.50 -30.15
CA GLU A 39 -9.48 -15.13 -30.63
C GLU A 39 -10.70 -14.21 -30.57
N ARG A 40 -11.92 -14.78 -30.45
CA ARG A 40 -13.14 -13.96 -30.28
C ARG A 40 -13.25 -13.43 -28.86
N ASN A 41 -13.32 -12.11 -28.74
CA ASN A 41 -13.50 -11.40 -27.48
C ASN A 41 -14.96 -10.96 -27.32
N TYR A 42 -15.53 -11.22 -26.15
CA TYR A 42 -16.92 -10.89 -25.82
C TYR A 42 -17.05 -9.71 -24.85
N ARG A 43 -15.92 -9.19 -24.33
CA ARG A 43 -15.87 -8.12 -23.33
C ARG A 43 -15.83 -6.75 -23.97
N SER A 44 -14.82 -6.52 -24.81
CA SER A 44 -14.42 -5.21 -25.31
C SER A 44 -14.99 -4.90 -26.68
N THR A 45 -15.04 -3.62 -27.03
CA THR A 45 -15.35 -3.14 -28.37
C THR A 45 -14.15 -3.23 -29.30
N GLU A 46 -14.38 -3.16 -30.61
CA GLU A 46 -13.35 -3.20 -31.64
C GLU A 46 -12.24 -2.16 -31.41
N THR A 47 -12.60 -0.91 -31.12
CA THR A 47 -11.65 0.17 -30.86
C THR A 47 -10.65 -0.17 -29.73
N ILE A 48 -11.13 -0.82 -28.67
CA ILE A 48 -10.26 -1.23 -27.54
C ILE A 48 -9.36 -2.38 -27.97
N LEU A 49 -9.88 -3.36 -28.70
CA LEU A 49 -9.11 -4.51 -29.17
C LEU A 49 -8.05 -4.13 -30.20
N ASP A 50 -8.34 -3.19 -31.09
CA ASP A 50 -7.35 -2.70 -32.05
C ASP A 50 -6.17 -2.02 -31.36
N ALA A 51 -6.45 -1.19 -30.34
CA ALA A 51 -5.39 -0.61 -29.52
C ALA A 51 -4.59 -1.66 -28.75
N ALA A 52 -5.25 -2.65 -28.15
CA ALA A 52 -4.59 -3.75 -27.43
C ALA A 52 -3.73 -4.59 -28.39
N ASN A 53 -4.26 -4.96 -29.56
CA ASN A 53 -3.53 -5.70 -30.59
C ASN A 53 -2.30 -4.91 -31.07
N ALA A 54 -2.41 -3.57 -31.26
CA ALA A 54 -1.30 -2.74 -31.68
C ALA A 54 -0.19 -2.66 -30.61
N VAL A 55 -0.55 -2.62 -29.32
CA VAL A 55 0.41 -2.63 -28.22
C VAL A 55 1.12 -3.99 -28.16
N ILE A 56 0.36 -5.07 -28.12
CA ILE A 56 0.92 -6.41 -27.92
C ILE A 56 1.74 -6.90 -29.12
N ALA A 57 1.48 -6.39 -30.32
CA ALA A 57 2.26 -6.70 -31.52
C ALA A 57 3.74 -6.27 -31.42
N LYS A 58 4.08 -5.40 -30.44
CA LYS A 58 5.47 -5.00 -30.16
C LYS A 58 6.24 -6.07 -29.40
N ASN A 59 5.59 -7.00 -28.75
CA ASN A 59 6.23 -8.08 -28.02
C ASN A 59 6.79 -9.13 -28.98
N THR A 60 8.02 -9.58 -28.70
CA THR A 60 8.67 -10.68 -29.41
C THR A 60 8.43 -12.00 -28.68
N GLY A 61 8.49 -13.14 -29.40
CA GLY A 61 8.39 -14.47 -28.78
C GLY A 61 6.99 -14.90 -28.36
N ARG A 62 5.94 -14.29 -28.94
CA ARG A 62 4.54 -14.65 -28.70
C ARG A 62 3.98 -15.60 -29.77
N LYS A 63 2.94 -16.37 -29.43
CA LYS A 63 2.15 -17.09 -30.43
C LYS A 63 1.22 -16.11 -31.12
N ASN A 64 1.41 -15.88 -32.43
CA ASN A 64 0.60 -14.94 -33.19
C ASN A 64 -0.89 -15.25 -33.07
N LYS A 65 -1.62 -14.40 -32.37
CA LYS A 65 -3.07 -14.36 -32.30
C LYS A 65 -3.54 -12.91 -32.44
N LYS A 66 -4.75 -12.71 -32.96
CA LYS A 66 -5.38 -11.40 -33.07
C LYS A 66 -6.78 -11.47 -32.48
N LEU A 67 -7.01 -10.73 -31.42
CA LEU A 67 -8.33 -10.64 -30.82
C LEU A 67 -9.27 -9.84 -31.73
N TRP A 68 -10.50 -10.33 -31.87
CA TRP A 68 -11.56 -9.68 -32.63
C TRP A 68 -12.89 -9.76 -31.88
N THR A 69 -13.86 -8.91 -32.25
CA THR A 69 -15.19 -8.86 -31.65
C THR A 69 -16.23 -8.43 -32.66
N ASP A 70 -17.50 -8.78 -32.41
CA ASP A 70 -18.65 -8.28 -33.14
C ASP A 70 -19.18 -6.95 -32.52
N LYS A 71 -18.60 -6.48 -31.43
CA LYS A 71 -19.02 -5.25 -30.75
C LYS A 71 -18.38 -4.04 -31.39
N SER A 72 -19.08 -3.37 -32.29
CA SER A 72 -18.65 -2.06 -32.81
C SER A 72 -18.92 -0.95 -31.79
N SER A 73 -18.14 0.14 -31.86
CA SER A 73 -18.36 1.34 -31.07
C SER A 73 -17.72 2.53 -31.75
N ASP A 74 -18.48 3.64 -31.82
CA ASP A 74 -17.97 4.93 -32.28
C ASP A 74 -17.20 5.70 -31.19
N VAL A 75 -17.15 5.16 -29.96
CA VAL A 75 -16.45 5.78 -28.83
C VAL A 75 -14.95 5.54 -28.99
N LYS A 76 -14.19 6.64 -29.03
CA LYS A 76 -12.75 6.62 -29.13
C LYS A 76 -12.09 6.52 -27.77
N ILE A 77 -10.85 5.98 -27.74
CA ILE A 77 -9.96 6.03 -26.59
C ILE A 77 -9.52 7.48 -26.41
N GLU A 78 -9.70 8.03 -25.23
CA GLU A 78 -9.23 9.35 -24.87
C GLU A 78 -7.87 9.26 -24.16
N ILE A 79 -6.93 10.08 -24.56
CA ILE A 79 -5.60 10.20 -23.94
C ILE A 79 -5.50 11.60 -23.34
N LYS A 80 -5.35 11.67 -22.01
CA LYS A 80 -5.16 12.91 -21.29
C LYS A 80 -3.77 12.96 -20.67
N LYS A 81 -3.00 13.99 -21.03
CA LYS A 81 -1.73 14.32 -20.38
C LYS A 81 -1.97 15.40 -19.34
N ASN A 82 -1.58 15.13 -18.09
CA ASN A 82 -1.65 16.10 -17.01
C ASN A 82 -0.25 16.62 -16.65
N TYR A 83 -0.16 17.75 -15.94
CA TYR A 83 1.12 18.36 -15.56
C TYR A 83 1.75 17.66 -14.36
N SER A 84 0.94 17.10 -13.48
CA SER A 84 1.37 16.39 -12.29
C SER A 84 0.43 15.20 -11.99
N ASP A 85 0.87 14.32 -11.12
CA ASP A 85 0.09 13.22 -10.54
C ASP A 85 -1.15 13.74 -9.76
N LYS A 86 -1.04 14.92 -9.11
CA LYS A 86 -2.17 15.58 -8.46
C LYS A 86 -3.22 16.03 -9.47
N ASP A 87 -2.81 16.65 -10.57
CA ASP A 87 -3.71 17.06 -11.64
C ASP A 87 -4.39 15.86 -12.28
N GLU A 88 -3.66 14.74 -12.43
CA GLU A 88 -4.21 13.48 -12.91
C GLU A 88 -5.31 12.96 -11.99
N ALA A 89 -5.05 12.89 -10.68
CA ALA A 89 -6.03 12.42 -9.71
C ALA A 89 -7.28 13.33 -9.65
N VAL A 90 -7.09 14.65 -9.77
CA VAL A 90 -8.20 15.61 -9.85
C VAL A 90 -9.00 15.39 -11.12
N TYR A 91 -8.34 15.26 -12.27
CA TYR A 91 -8.99 15.00 -13.56
C TYR A 91 -9.82 13.72 -13.54
N VAL A 92 -9.21 12.60 -13.10
CA VAL A 92 -9.88 11.30 -13.03
C VAL A 92 -11.15 11.37 -12.17
N THR A 93 -11.06 11.96 -10.99
CA THR A 93 -12.22 12.08 -10.10
C THR A 93 -13.29 13.06 -10.59
N GLN A 94 -12.90 14.09 -11.33
CA GLN A 94 -13.85 14.98 -12.01
C GLN A 94 -14.59 14.25 -13.13
N GLU A 95 -13.87 13.45 -13.91
CA GLU A 95 -14.46 12.70 -15.02
C GLU A 95 -15.44 11.63 -14.53
N ILE A 96 -15.08 10.90 -13.46
CA ILE A 96 -15.99 9.95 -12.80
C ILE A 96 -17.27 10.64 -12.36
N ASN A 97 -17.15 11.79 -11.70
CA ASN A 97 -18.33 12.52 -11.23
C ASN A 97 -19.18 13.02 -12.40
N ARG A 98 -18.55 13.51 -13.48
CA ARG A 98 -19.23 13.94 -14.70
C ARG A 98 -20.02 12.80 -15.36
N LEU A 99 -19.40 11.64 -15.50
CA LEU A 99 -20.02 10.46 -16.11
C LEU A 99 -21.21 9.95 -15.30
N SER A 100 -21.08 9.95 -13.97
CA SER A 100 -22.17 9.57 -13.08
C SER A 100 -23.31 10.60 -13.07
N ALA A 101 -22.99 11.89 -13.02
CA ALA A 101 -23.99 12.95 -13.03
C ALA A 101 -24.81 13.00 -14.34
N LEU A 102 -24.26 12.56 -15.44
CA LEU A 102 -24.96 12.41 -16.71
C LEU A 102 -25.83 11.15 -16.79
N ASN A 103 -25.92 10.37 -15.72
CA ASN A 103 -26.58 9.04 -15.64
C ASN A 103 -26.13 8.06 -16.74
N LYS A 104 -24.89 8.21 -17.22
CA LYS A 104 -24.32 7.31 -18.22
C LYS A 104 -23.82 6.01 -17.59
N TYR A 105 -23.21 6.13 -16.39
CA TYR A 105 -22.58 5.01 -15.68
C TYR A 105 -22.82 5.15 -14.18
N ASN A 106 -22.99 4.00 -13.51
CA ASN A 106 -22.90 3.91 -12.06
C ASN A 106 -21.42 3.90 -11.64
N PHE A 107 -21.13 4.22 -10.40
CA PHE A 107 -19.75 4.10 -9.88
C PHE A 107 -19.20 2.68 -9.99
N SER A 108 -20.05 1.66 -9.86
CA SER A 108 -19.69 0.24 -10.03
C SER A 108 -19.27 -0.14 -11.46
N ASP A 109 -19.59 0.69 -12.47
CA ASP A 109 -19.26 0.43 -13.86
C ASP A 109 -17.89 1.01 -14.25
N ILE A 110 -17.23 1.72 -13.32
CA ILE A 110 -15.98 2.44 -13.55
C ILE A 110 -14.84 1.77 -12.78
N ALA A 111 -13.73 1.52 -13.47
CA ALA A 111 -12.50 1.00 -12.86
C ALA A 111 -11.32 1.93 -13.16
N ILE A 112 -10.48 2.14 -12.15
CA ILE A 112 -9.20 2.85 -12.28
C ILE A 112 -8.10 1.80 -12.16
N LEU A 113 -7.26 1.70 -13.18
CA LEU A 113 -6.14 0.76 -13.22
C LEU A 113 -4.83 1.53 -13.11
N TYR A 114 -3.92 1.04 -12.28
CA TYR A 114 -2.59 1.64 -12.08
C TYR A 114 -1.52 0.55 -12.02
N ARG A 115 -0.27 0.93 -12.27
CA ARG A 115 0.85 -0.03 -12.33
C ARG A 115 1.37 -0.43 -10.96
N THR A 116 1.45 0.50 -10.03
CA THR A 116 1.98 0.29 -8.68
C THR A 116 1.01 0.79 -7.62
N ASN A 117 1.01 0.13 -6.46
CA ASN A 117 0.10 0.48 -5.36
C ASN A 117 0.28 1.91 -4.83
N VAL A 118 1.48 2.47 -4.96
CA VAL A 118 1.77 3.86 -4.54
C VAL A 118 0.89 4.87 -5.29
N GLN A 119 0.62 4.62 -6.58
CA GLN A 119 -0.20 5.51 -7.40
C GLN A 119 -1.66 5.64 -6.92
N SER A 120 -2.16 4.68 -6.12
CA SER A 120 -3.54 4.75 -5.63
C SER A 120 -3.79 5.89 -4.65
N ARG A 121 -2.78 6.33 -3.89
CA ARG A 121 -2.95 7.29 -2.79
C ARG A 121 -3.63 8.59 -3.20
N LEU A 122 -3.10 9.30 -4.18
CA LEU A 122 -3.66 10.58 -4.62
C LEU A 122 -5.07 10.44 -5.19
N ILE A 123 -5.33 9.32 -5.87
CA ILE A 123 -6.66 8.99 -6.38
C ILE A 123 -7.63 8.76 -5.21
N GLU A 124 -7.24 7.94 -4.22
CA GLU A 124 -8.03 7.67 -3.02
C GLU A 124 -8.37 8.96 -2.25
N GLU A 125 -7.37 9.82 -2.02
CA GLU A 125 -7.58 11.09 -1.34
C GLU A 125 -8.55 12.01 -2.08
N ASN A 126 -8.48 12.07 -3.41
CA ASN A 126 -9.40 12.88 -4.20
C ASN A 126 -10.81 12.28 -4.25
N LEU A 127 -10.95 10.95 -4.29
CA LEU A 127 -12.23 10.27 -4.17
C LEU A 127 -12.89 10.56 -2.81
N LEU A 128 -12.12 10.48 -1.71
CA LEU A 128 -12.59 10.81 -0.36
C LEU A 128 -12.99 12.28 -0.24
N LYS A 129 -12.17 13.23 -0.71
CA LYS A 129 -12.47 14.67 -0.70
C LYS A 129 -13.79 15.00 -1.43
N LYS A 130 -14.14 14.21 -2.44
CA LYS A 130 -15.37 14.39 -3.23
C LYS A 130 -16.51 13.48 -2.77
N ASN A 131 -16.35 12.72 -1.67
CA ASN A 131 -17.31 11.75 -1.17
C ASN A 131 -17.74 10.71 -2.23
N LEU A 132 -16.82 10.32 -3.13
CA LEU A 132 -17.09 9.30 -4.13
C LEU A 132 -16.78 7.92 -3.53
N PRO A 133 -17.74 6.97 -3.57
CA PRO A 133 -17.51 5.63 -3.03
C PRO A 133 -16.55 4.85 -3.90
N TYR A 134 -15.62 4.09 -3.30
CA TYR A 134 -14.68 3.25 -4.00
C TYR A 134 -14.27 2.01 -3.20
N ASN A 135 -13.83 0.98 -3.93
CA ASN A 135 -13.21 -0.22 -3.37
C ASN A 135 -11.84 -0.44 -4.04
N ILE A 136 -10.89 -1.00 -3.28
CA ILE A 136 -9.60 -1.44 -3.82
C ILE A 136 -9.62 -2.95 -3.94
N TYR A 137 -9.27 -3.46 -5.12
CA TYR A 137 -9.15 -4.88 -5.40
C TYR A 137 -7.67 -5.27 -5.49
N GLY A 138 -7.30 -6.35 -4.82
CA GLY A 138 -5.92 -6.86 -4.83
C GLY A 138 -4.94 -6.09 -3.95
N GLY A 139 -5.42 -5.24 -3.04
CA GLY A 139 -4.60 -4.47 -2.12
C GLY A 139 -5.39 -3.86 -0.96
N LEU A 140 -4.67 -3.18 -0.06
CA LEU A 140 -5.25 -2.38 1.02
C LEU A 140 -5.23 -0.90 0.65
N LYS A 141 -6.18 -0.14 1.18
CA LYS A 141 -6.14 1.33 1.13
C LYS A 141 -4.81 1.82 1.69
N PHE A 142 -4.29 2.94 1.18
CA PHE A 142 -2.96 3.44 1.54
C PHE A 142 -2.77 3.52 3.07
N TYR A 143 -3.70 4.17 3.76
CA TYR A 143 -3.63 4.33 5.21
C TYR A 143 -3.99 3.05 6.02
N ASP A 144 -4.43 1.98 5.35
CA ASP A 144 -4.70 0.68 5.97
C ASP A 144 -3.51 -0.27 5.92
N ARG A 145 -2.47 0.04 5.15
CA ARG A 145 -1.26 -0.77 5.01
C ARG A 145 -0.52 -0.86 6.34
N LYS A 146 0.04 -2.05 6.62
CA LYS A 146 0.70 -2.37 7.90
C LYS A 146 1.77 -1.34 8.26
N GLU A 147 2.71 -1.11 7.34
CA GLU A 147 3.85 -0.21 7.51
C GLU A 147 3.42 1.25 7.73
N ILE A 148 2.36 1.68 7.08
CA ILE A 148 1.81 3.03 7.24
C ILE A 148 1.15 3.17 8.61
N LYS A 149 0.32 2.19 9.00
CA LYS A 149 -0.32 2.18 10.33
C LYS A 149 0.72 2.11 11.46
N ASP A 150 1.82 1.40 11.26
CA ASP A 150 2.87 1.29 12.27
C ASP A 150 3.56 2.64 12.48
N ILE A 151 3.98 3.33 11.39
CA ILE A 151 4.61 4.64 11.49
C ILE A 151 3.64 5.68 12.05
N LEU A 152 2.39 5.69 11.59
CA LEU A 152 1.37 6.60 12.13
C LEU A 152 1.10 6.34 13.62
N ALA A 153 1.17 5.08 14.09
CA ALA A 153 1.04 4.78 15.50
C ALA A 153 2.23 5.29 16.33
N TYR A 154 3.47 5.28 15.77
CA TYR A 154 4.60 5.99 16.40
C TYR A 154 4.31 7.47 16.53
N LEU A 155 3.90 8.14 15.46
CA LEU A 155 3.60 9.58 15.50
C LEU A 155 2.48 9.91 16.50
N LYS A 156 1.41 9.10 16.52
CA LYS A 156 0.31 9.26 17.49
C LYS A 156 0.80 9.14 18.94
N LEU A 157 1.62 8.12 19.25
CA LEU A 157 2.16 7.94 20.58
C LEU A 157 3.13 9.05 20.98
N ILE A 158 3.92 9.57 20.03
CA ILE A 158 4.83 10.70 20.23
C ILE A 158 4.03 11.97 20.56
N SER A 159 2.96 12.24 19.81
CA SER A 159 2.06 13.38 20.07
C SER A 159 1.28 13.18 21.37
N ASN A 160 0.65 12.03 21.53
CA ASN A 160 -0.17 11.72 22.70
C ASN A 160 0.26 10.41 23.39
N PRO A 161 1.07 10.47 24.47
CA PRO A 161 1.50 9.29 25.22
C PRO A 161 0.37 8.52 25.90
N SER A 162 -0.83 9.09 26.00
CA SER A 162 -1.99 8.40 26.53
C SER A 162 -2.73 7.56 25.50
N ASP A 163 -2.30 7.53 24.24
CA ASP A 163 -2.88 6.67 23.20
C ASP A 163 -2.42 5.22 23.39
N ASN A 164 -3.17 4.49 24.20
CA ASN A 164 -2.93 3.08 24.50
C ASN A 164 -3.07 2.19 23.25
N ILE A 165 -3.88 2.59 22.26
CA ILE A 165 -4.07 1.84 21.01
C ILE A 165 -2.80 1.93 20.16
N ALA A 166 -2.30 3.14 19.98
CA ALA A 166 -1.04 3.37 19.26
C ALA A 166 0.13 2.67 19.97
N LEU A 167 0.22 2.76 21.29
CA LEU A 167 1.24 2.09 22.08
C LEU A 167 1.21 0.57 21.88
N LYS A 168 0.06 -0.08 22.06
CA LYS A 168 -0.07 -1.54 21.90
C LYS A 168 0.33 -2.00 20.51
N ARG A 169 0.08 -1.17 19.50
CA ARG A 169 0.46 -1.49 18.13
C ARG A 169 1.97 -1.56 17.94
N ILE A 170 2.73 -0.61 18.53
CA ILE A 170 4.16 -0.43 18.20
C ILE A 170 5.13 -0.90 19.28
N ILE A 171 4.67 -1.24 20.47
CA ILE A 171 5.53 -1.59 21.60
C ILE A 171 6.51 -2.73 21.27
N ASN A 172 6.09 -3.64 20.39
CA ASN A 172 6.89 -4.77 19.91
C ASN A 172 7.05 -4.79 18.38
N VAL A 173 6.98 -3.64 17.73
CA VAL A 173 7.20 -3.45 16.29
C VAL A 173 8.19 -2.30 16.08
N PRO A 174 9.41 -2.60 15.63
CA PRO A 174 10.08 -3.90 15.45
C PRO A 174 10.15 -4.76 16.72
N LYS A 175 10.41 -6.05 16.57
CA LYS A 175 10.47 -7.01 17.69
C LYS A 175 11.46 -6.59 18.77
N ARG A 176 11.00 -6.44 20.02
CA ARG A 176 11.79 -6.05 21.20
C ARG A 176 11.75 -7.07 22.32
N GLY A 177 10.98 -8.16 22.15
CA GLY A 177 10.78 -9.13 23.24
C GLY A 177 9.73 -8.69 24.26
N ILE A 178 8.91 -7.68 23.95
CA ILE A 178 7.76 -7.26 24.77
C ILE A 178 6.54 -8.00 24.27
N GLY A 179 6.24 -9.15 24.88
CA GLY A 179 5.11 -9.99 24.46
C GLY A 179 3.76 -9.58 25.06
N ALA A 180 2.69 -10.23 24.60
CA ALA A 180 1.31 -9.92 25.03
C ALA A 180 1.09 -9.96 26.56
N ARG A 181 1.68 -10.94 27.26
CA ARG A 181 1.61 -11.04 28.73
C ARG A 181 2.24 -9.85 29.45
N THR A 182 3.28 -9.24 28.85
CA THR A 182 3.91 -8.06 29.42
C THR A 182 3.01 -6.85 29.27
N VAL A 183 2.38 -6.71 28.11
CA VAL A 183 1.42 -5.64 27.83
C VAL A 183 0.21 -5.76 28.76
N GLU A 184 -0.34 -6.96 28.95
CA GLU A 184 -1.45 -7.23 29.87
C GLU A 184 -1.14 -6.78 31.32
N LYS A 185 0.04 -7.15 31.86
CA LYS A 185 0.47 -6.70 33.20
C LYS A 185 0.62 -5.17 33.30
N LEU A 186 1.03 -4.50 32.23
CA LEU A 186 1.11 -3.04 32.18
C LEU A 186 -0.28 -2.42 32.08
N GLU A 187 -1.22 -3.05 31.38
CA GLU A 187 -2.63 -2.65 31.32
C GLU A 187 -3.31 -2.78 32.68
N ASP A 188 -3.09 -3.91 33.37
CA ASP A 188 -3.62 -4.13 34.72
C ASP A 188 -3.14 -3.04 35.68
N LYS A 189 -1.84 -2.72 35.64
CA LYS A 189 -1.27 -1.63 36.45
C LYS A 189 -1.90 -0.29 36.10
N ALA A 190 -1.99 0.03 34.81
CA ALA A 190 -2.60 1.27 34.33
C ALA A 190 -4.08 1.37 34.76
N GLY A 191 -4.81 0.25 34.74
CA GLY A 191 -6.20 0.17 35.21
C GLY A 191 -6.36 0.44 36.71
N ILE A 192 -5.40 -0.05 37.51
CA ILE A 192 -5.39 0.18 38.97
C ILE A 192 -5.08 1.65 39.32
N THR A 193 -4.14 2.27 38.61
CA THR A 193 -3.73 3.65 38.86
C THR A 193 -4.60 4.69 38.14
N GLY A 194 -5.46 4.29 37.19
CA GLY A 194 -6.26 5.18 36.35
C GLY A 194 -5.41 5.97 35.33
N GLU A 195 -4.19 5.49 35.01
CA GLU A 195 -3.24 6.14 34.12
C GLU A 195 -3.16 5.44 32.75
N SER A 196 -2.35 5.99 31.86
CA SER A 196 -2.04 5.35 30.58
C SER A 196 -1.03 4.18 30.75
N ILE A 197 -1.01 3.25 29.80
CA ILE A 197 0.00 2.18 29.75
C ILE A 197 1.41 2.79 29.72
N TYR A 198 1.60 3.88 28.98
CA TYR A 198 2.88 4.58 28.90
C TYR A 198 3.33 5.09 30.27
N SER A 199 2.43 5.71 31.07
CA SER A 199 2.72 6.12 32.44
C SER A 199 3.11 4.92 33.31
N ALA A 200 2.36 3.80 33.20
CA ALA A 200 2.68 2.57 33.92
C ALA A 200 4.06 1.97 33.54
N MET A 201 4.58 2.25 32.35
CA MET A 201 5.91 1.83 31.88
C MET A 201 7.04 2.70 32.47
N ILE A 202 6.78 3.94 32.85
CA ILE A 202 7.77 4.83 33.47
C ILE A 202 8.11 4.33 34.89
N ASP A 203 7.10 3.97 35.66
CA ASP A 203 7.26 3.39 36.98
C ASP A 203 7.08 1.87 36.95
N LEU A 204 8.18 1.12 36.99
CA LEU A 204 8.17 -0.36 36.97
C LEU A 204 8.50 -0.99 38.32
N GLU A 205 8.52 -0.21 39.43
CA GLU A 205 8.99 -0.74 40.72
C GLU A 205 8.09 -1.85 41.25
N ASN A 206 6.80 -1.70 41.09
CA ASN A 206 5.79 -2.64 41.60
C ASN A 206 5.30 -3.66 40.56
N VAL A 207 6.02 -3.81 39.43
CA VAL A 207 5.68 -4.81 38.41
C VAL A 207 6.70 -5.94 38.44
N GLU A 208 6.18 -7.16 38.55
CA GLU A 208 7.00 -8.39 38.54
C GLU A 208 7.52 -8.72 37.12
N PHE A 209 8.59 -8.06 36.74
CA PHE A 209 9.32 -8.33 35.52
C PHE A 209 10.78 -8.69 35.85
N SER A 210 11.39 -9.52 34.99
CA SER A 210 12.84 -9.74 35.05
C SER A 210 13.61 -8.45 34.80
N SER A 211 14.83 -8.32 35.35
CA SER A 211 15.66 -7.13 35.11
C SER A 211 15.89 -6.85 33.63
N LYS A 212 16.05 -7.90 32.80
CA LYS A 212 16.17 -7.77 31.34
C LYS A 212 14.93 -7.14 30.72
N LEU A 213 13.73 -7.57 31.11
CA LEU A 213 12.47 -7.04 30.60
C LEU A 213 12.23 -5.61 31.05
N LYS A 214 12.52 -5.30 32.34
CA LYS A 214 12.44 -3.91 32.84
C LYS A 214 13.35 -2.97 32.02
N ASN A 215 14.53 -3.39 31.68
CA ASN A 215 15.46 -2.60 30.85
C ASN A 215 14.89 -2.44 29.41
N THR A 216 14.34 -3.47 28.83
CA THR A 216 13.72 -3.40 27.50
C THR A 216 12.56 -2.39 27.47
N VAL A 217 11.69 -2.43 28.48
CA VAL A 217 10.56 -1.48 28.60
C VAL A 217 11.08 -0.05 28.82
N ARG A 218 12.08 0.15 29.69
CA ARG A 218 12.72 1.47 29.90
C ARG A 218 13.32 2.02 28.61
N ASN A 219 14.03 1.18 27.84
CA ASN A 219 14.62 1.61 26.58
C ASN A 219 13.56 2.08 25.58
N PHE A 220 12.40 1.42 25.53
CA PHE A 220 11.29 1.88 24.71
C PHE A 220 10.73 3.24 25.20
N VAL A 221 10.57 3.43 26.51
CA VAL A 221 10.16 4.73 27.08
C VAL A 221 11.16 5.83 26.73
N ILE A 222 12.47 5.56 26.88
CA ILE A 222 13.54 6.50 26.50
C ILE A 222 13.46 6.85 25.02
N LEU A 223 13.26 5.86 24.16
CA LEU A 223 13.14 6.04 22.71
C LEU A 223 11.98 6.99 22.37
N ILE A 224 10.78 6.73 22.90
CA ILE A 224 9.61 7.58 22.67
C ILE A 224 9.83 8.99 23.24
N SER A 225 10.41 9.09 24.45
CA SER A 225 10.74 10.41 25.05
C SER A 225 11.73 11.19 24.20
N SER A 226 12.73 10.54 23.60
CA SER A 226 13.68 11.20 22.70
C SER A 226 13.00 11.74 21.44
N PHE A 227 12.08 10.99 20.84
CA PHE A 227 11.31 11.50 19.70
C PHE A 227 10.43 12.69 20.07
N ARG A 228 9.80 12.64 21.25
CA ARG A 228 9.00 13.76 21.75
C ARG A 228 9.81 15.05 21.91
N SER A 229 11.04 14.96 22.41
CA SER A 229 11.92 16.16 22.52
C SER A 229 12.31 16.72 21.15
N MET A 230 12.26 15.92 20.09
CA MET A 230 12.57 16.36 18.72
C MET A 230 11.40 17.10 18.04
N THR A 231 10.14 16.89 18.48
CA THR A 231 8.96 17.45 17.79
C THR A 231 8.94 18.97 17.69
N GLU A 232 9.61 19.66 18.61
CA GLU A 232 9.71 21.13 18.59
C GLU A 232 10.83 21.64 17.67
N VAL A 233 11.78 20.77 17.30
CA VAL A 233 13.03 21.18 16.62
C VAL A 233 13.04 20.75 15.16
N ILE A 234 12.49 19.58 14.83
CA ILE A 234 12.51 19.02 13.47
C ILE A 234 11.11 18.93 12.87
N ASN A 235 11.06 18.87 11.55
CA ASN A 235 9.82 18.70 10.78
C ASN A 235 9.25 17.27 10.91
N ILE A 236 7.97 17.10 10.59
CA ILE A 236 7.27 15.80 10.67
C ILE A 236 7.95 14.76 9.75
N SER A 237 8.32 15.17 8.54
CA SER A 237 8.99 14.28 7.58
C SER A 237 10.35 13.79 8.10
N ASP A 238 11.10 14.64 8.77
CA ASP A 238 12.38 14.28 9.38
C ASP A 238 12.16 13.44 10.65
N LEU A 239 11.12 13.71 11.43
CA LEU A 239 10.73 12.87 12.56
C LEU A 239 10.37 11.44 12.09
N ILE A 240 9.63 11.30 11.00
CA ILE A 240 9.33 9.98 10.39
C ILE A 240 10.63 9.25 10.04
N LYS A 241 11.59 9.91 9.38
CA LYS A 241 12.90 9.34 9.06
C LYS A 241 13.64 8.90 10.33
N LYS A 242 13.63 9.72 11.38
CA LYS A 242 14.25 9.37 12.66
C LYS A 242 13.57 8.20 13.37
N VAL A 243 12.26 8.10 13.30
CA VAL A 243 11.51 6.92 13.79
C VAL A 243 11.96 5.66 13.06
N ILE A 244 12.01 5.68 11.74
CA ILE A 244 12.43 4.54 10.92
C ILE A 244 13.87 4.12 11.24
N GLU A 245 14.77 5.09 11.31
CA GLU A 245 16.20 4.90 11.56
C GLU A 245 16.47 4.32 12.97
N ASN A 246 15.99 5.02 14.01
CA ASN A 246 16.28 4.69 15.40
C ASN A 246 15.55 3.45 15.91
N THR A 247 14.43 3.07 15.25
CA THR A 247 13.75 1.81 15.54
C THR A 247 14.30 0.65 14.72
N ASN A 248 15.13 0.92 13.72
CA ASN A 248 15.60 -0.07 12.74
C ASN A 248 14.46 -0.78 11.99
N TYR A 249 13.38 -0.01 11.68
CA TYR A 249 12.14 -0.55 11.12
C TYR A 249 12.34 -1.23 9.76
N LEU A 250 13.20 -0.68 8.89
CA LEU A 250 13.46 -1.26 7.57
C LEU A 250 14.09 -2.65 7.64
N SER A 251 14.99 -2.89 8.60
CA SER A 251 15.59 -4.21 8.78
C SER A 251 14.58 -5.29 9.22
N GLU A 252 13.53 -4.89 9.95
CA GLU A 252 12.43 -5.82 10.25
C GLU A 252 11.67 -6.18 8.97
N LEU A 253 11.45 -5.21 8.07
CA LEU A 253 10.77 -5.45 6.80
C LEU A 253 11.59 -6.34 5.85
N GLU A 254 12.91 -6.15 5.78
CA GLU A 254 13.82 -6.99 4.99
C GLU A 254 13.73 -8.46 5.39
N ASN A 255 13.60 -8.73 6.69
CA ASN A 255 13.48 -10.10 7.21
C ASN A 255 12.14 -10.78 6.88
N GLU A 256 11.12 -10.02 6.45
CA GLU A 256 9.80 -10.56 6.07
C GLU A 256 9.75 -11.06 4.60
N GLY A 257 10.75 -10.75 3.76
CA GLY A 257 10.93 -11.24 2.39
C GLY A 257 11.11 -10.14 1.33
N ASP A 258 11.98 -10.35 0.37
CA ASP A 258 12.46 -9.36 -0.61
C ASP A 258 11.36 -8.74 -1.49
N ILE A 259 10.36 -9.52 -1.90
CA ILE A 259 9.35 -9.07 -2.87
C ILE A 259 8.39 -8.04 -2.23
N GLU A 260 8.04 -8.24 -0.97
CA GLU A 260 7.16 -7.33 -0.26
C GLU A 260 7.91 -6.12 0.29
N TYR A 261 9.20 -6.26 0.60
CA TYR A 261 10.05 -5.19 1.11
C TYR A 261 10.05 -3.97 0.20
N GLN A 262 10.32 -4.15 -1.11
CA GLN A 262 10.37 -3.03 -2.04
C GLN A 262 9.05 -2.26 -2.08
N THR A 263 7.93 -2.96 -2.11
CA THR A 263 6.60 -2.31 -2.10
C THR A 263 6.35 -1.54 -0.79
N ARG A 264 6.73 -2.12 0.36
CA ARG A 264 6.55 -1.47 1.67
C ARG A 264 7.48 -0.27 1.82
N PHE A 265 8.72 -0.38 1.33
CA PHE A 265 9.67 0.72 1.30
C PHE A 265 9.13 1.90 0.47
N GLU A 266 8.62 1.65 -0.74
CA GLU A 266 7.99 2.67 -1.57
C GLU A 266 6.80 3.34 -0.87
N ASN A 267 5.97 2.58 -0.15
CA ASN A 267 4.86 3.12 0.64
C ASN A 267 5.34 4.07 1.76
N ILE A 268 6.45 3.71 2.41
CA ILE A 268 7.06 4.56 3.45
C ILE A 268 7.63 5.84 2.84
N GLN A 269 8.29 5.77 1.70
CA GLN A 269 8.78 6.95 0.98
C GLN A 269 7.63 7.88 0.59
N GLU A 270 6.52 7.31 0.15
CA GLU A 270 5.32 8.07 -0.17
C GLU A 270 4.74 8.76 1.08
N LEU A 271 4.72 8.11 2.26
CA LEU A 271 4.29 8.74 3.51
C LEU A 271 5.19 9.92 3.88
N ILE A 272 6.51 9.80 3.67
CA ILE A 272 7.46 10.91 3.90
C ILE A 272 7.16 12.07 2.95
N ALA A 273 6.86 11.78 1.67
CA ALA A 273 6.51 12.81 0.70
C ALA A 273 5.20 13.54 1.08
N VAL A 274 4.20 12.79 1.59
CA VAL A 274 2.95 13.38 2.14
C VAL A 274 3.25 14.35 3.28
N ALA A 275 4.12 13.95 4.22
CA ALA A 275 4.52 14.81 5.34
C ALA A 275 5.20 16.09 4.85
N GLN A 276 6.13 15.99 3.88
CA GLN A 276 6.80 17.14 3.27
C GLN A 276 5.82 18.07 2.56
N GLU A 277 4.84 17.53 1.85
CA GLU A 277 3.80 18.33 1.21
C GLU A 277 2.94 19.07 2.25
N TYR A 278 2.58 18.38 3.35
CA TYR A 278 1.83 18.99 4.43
C TYR A 278 2.60 20.15 5.07
N GLU A 279 3.90 19.97 5.33
CA GLU A 279 4.80 21.00 5.88
C GLU A 279 4.88 22.22 4.96
N ASN A 280 5.06 22.01 3.65
CA ASN A 280 5.11 23.09 2.66
C ASN A 280 3.83 23.93 2.63
N ASN A 281 2.68 23.28 2.82
CA ASN A 281 1.38 23.94 2.82
C ASN A 281 1.00 24.53 4.19
N ASN A 282 1.68 24.13 5.27
CA ASN A 282 1.38 24.52 6.65
C ASN A 282 2.68 24.76 7.44
N PRO A 283 3.50 25.76 7.09
CA PRO A 283 4.85 25.92 7.63
C PRO A 283 4.89 26.18 9.15
N GLU A 284 3.78 26.62 9.74
CA GLU A 284 3.69 26.88 11.19
C GLU A 284 3.14 25.70 12.01
N LYS A 285 2.64 24.65 11.33
CA LYS A 285 2.07 23.50 12.03
C LYS A 285 3.13 22.42 12.26
N LYS A 286 3.20 21.98 13.50
CA LYS A 286 4.01 20.86 13.95
C LYS A 286 3.15 19.61 14.14
N LEU A 287 3.74 18.56 14.69
CA LEU A 287 3.04 17.33 15.00
C LEU A 287 2.05 17.58 16.16
N GLU A 288 0.76 17.58 15.84
CA GLU A 288 -0.35 17.63 16.80
C GLU A 288 -1.22 16.37 16.71
#